data_699521046dba2b5b5b69a1975029d6e9
#
_entry.id   699521046dba2b5b5b69a1975029d6e9
#
_cell.length_a   1.000
_cell.length_b   1.000
_cell.length_c   1.000
_cell.angle_alpha   90.00
_cell.angle_beta   90.00
_cell.angle_gamma   90.00
#
_symmetry.space_group_name_H-M   'P 1'
#
loop_
_entity.id
_entity.type
_entity.pdbx_description
1 polymer ?
#
loop_
_entity_poly.entity_id
_entity_poly.type
_entity_poly.pdbx_seq_one_letter_code
_entity_poly.pdbx_strand_id
1 'polypeptide(L)'
;MTIGGYAHDALLYGSDQELLSDAVAFVRAGVDAGETTMVVCTEPTSALLRAALDGDPRVVFSTGSEVYRRTPQTILAFQQLLEREVAAGARRVRVVGEVVFGEHPASWSEWARYEAVINRAVAPYPVWGVCLYDTRRLPGQVLAAAQLTHPYLRTVGSRTANPRYLDPGEFLRRFPDAGPDPVEATRPVLEVDDLTGLWRLRQGCCTWRWPARRWRRRRSGSSWPRSARWPPTPCSTGAHP
;
A
#
# COMPACT_ATOMS: atom_id res chain seq x y z
N MET A 1 24.14 -19.98 6.11
CA MET A 1 23.33 -19.20 5.16
C MET A 1 22.17 -18.61 5.95
N THR A 2 22.23 -17.34 6.24
CA THR A 2 21.17 -16.64 6.97
C THR A 2 19.91 -16.66 6.07
N ILE A 3 18.86 -17.32 6.51
CA ILE A 3 17.52 -17.23 5.89
C ILE A 3 17.18 -15.75 6.00
N GLY A 4 17.26 -15.05 4.88
CA GLY A 4 17.22 -13.62 4.86
C GLY A 4 15.89 -13.09 5.39
N GLY A 5 15.98 -12.30 6.44
CA GLY A 5 14.90 -11.56 7.01
C GLY A 5 14.32 -10.51 6.04
N TYR A 6 13.60 -9.59 6.61
CA TYR A 6 13.00 -8.44 5.93
C TYR A 6 14.03 -7.55 5.20
N ALA A 7 13.69 -7.13 3.98
CA ALA A 7 14.40 -6.09 3.24
C ALA A 7 13.42 -5.21 2.46
N HIS A 8 13.68 -3.90 2.43
CA HIS A 8 12.84 -2.93 1.74
C HIS A 8 13.74 -1.89 1.05
N ASP A 9 13.67 -1.90 -0.27
CA ASP A 9 14.54 -1.13 -1.12
C ASP A 9 13.73 -0.14 -1.96
N ALA A 10 14.20 1.08 -2.14
CA ALA A 10 13.68 2.00 -3.14
C ALA A 10 14.53 1.95 -4.41
N LEU A 11 13.91 1.69 -5.55
CA LEU A 11 14.52 1.84 -6.87
C LEU A 11 14.08 3.18 -7.45
N LEU A 12 15.02 4.14 -7.50
CA LEU A 12 14.81 5.41 -8.18
C LEU A 12 15.36 5.28 -9.60
N TYR A 13 14.51 5.45 -10.62
CA TYR A 13 14.89 5.29 -12.02
C TYR A 13 14.45 6.47 -12.86
N GLY A 14 15.27 6.80 -13.88
CA GLY A 14 15.05 7.90 -14.83
C GLY A 14 14.68 7.45 -16.24
N SER A 15 14.65 6.14 -16.49
CA SER A 15 14.28 5.55 -17.77
C SER A 15 13.66 4.18 -17.62
N ASP A 16 12.90 3.74 -18.61
CA ASP A 16 12.33 2.40 -18.65
C ASP A 16 13.44 1.33 -18.74
N GLN A 17 14.58 1.68 -19.37
CA GLN A 17 15.74 0.79 -19.42
C GLN A 17 16.32 0.54 -18.03
N GLU A 18 16.45 1.58 -17.21
CA GLU A 18 16.91 1.44 -15.81
C GLU A 18 15.93 0.60 -14.98
N LEU A 19 14.62 0.89 -15.09
CA LEU A 19 13.57 0.10 -14.46
C LEU A 19 13.70 -1.37 -14.81
N LEU A 20 13.71 -1.70 -16.12
CA LEU A 20 13.74 -3.08 -16.59
C LEU A 20 15.05 -3.78 -16.20
N SER A 21 16.18 -3.09 -16.31
CA SER A 21 17.48 -3.67 -15.96
C SER A 21 17.55 -4.14 -14.50
N ASP A 22 17.00 -3.38 -13.55
CA ASP A 22 17.05 -3.74 -12.13
C ASP A 22 15.88 -4.64 -11.72
N ALA A 23 14.64 -4.25 -12.05
CA ALA A 23 13.46 -4.98 -11.60
C ALA A 23 13.36 -6.39 -12.23
N VAL A 24 13.71 -6.55 -13.49
CA VAL A 24 13.73 -7.88 -14.13
C VAL A 24 14.80 -8.78 -13.52
N ALA A 25 15.99 -8.24 -13.26
CA ALA A 25 17.05 -8.99 -12.60
C ALA A 25 16.63 -9.44 -11.19
N PHE A 26 15.96 -8.55 -10.44
CA PHE A 26 15.43 -8.87 -9.12
C PHE A 26 14.37 -9.97 -9.15
N VAL A 27 13.43 -9.90 -10.10
CA VAL A 27 12.36 -10.88 -10.26
C VAL A 27 12.95 -12.24 -10.67
N ARG A 28 13.79 -12.27 -11.71
CA ARG A 28 14.43 -13.52 -12.20
C ARG A 28 15.24 -14.21 -11.12
N ALA A 29 16.03 -13.45 -10.36
CA ALA A 29 16.79 -14.00 -9.23
C ALA A 29 15.89 -14.63 -8.16
N GLY A 30 14.67 -14.14 -7.96
CA GLY A 30 13.69 -14.74 -7.05
C GLY A 30 13.12 -16.04 -7.60
N VAL A 31 12.71 -16.01 -8.86
CA VAL A 31 12.19 -17.19 -9.56
C VAL A 31 13.22 -18.33 -9.62
N ASP A 32 14.47 -18.01 -9.94
CA ASP A 32 15.57 -18.98 -10.00
C ASP A 32 15.92 -19.56 -8.62
N ALA A 33 15.70 -18.79 -7.55
CA ALA A 33 15.86 -19.25 -6.17
C ALA A 33 14.65 -20.04 -5.65
N GLY A 34 13.58 -20.20 -6.44
CA GLY A 34 12.31 -20.81 -6.00
C GLY A 34 11.57 -20.01 -4.95
N GLU A 35 11.73 -18.68 -4.93
CA GLU A 35 11.04 -17.77 -4.03
C GLU A 35 9.70 -17.35 -4.65
N THR A 36 8.66 -17.15 -3.83
CA THR A 36 7.41 -16.52 -4.29
C THR A 36 7.70 -15.11 -4.79
N THR A 37 7.38 -14.83 -6.06
CA THR A 37 7.71 -13.56 -6.69
C THR A 37 6.48 -12.87 -7.23
N MET A 38 6.28 -11.61 -6.84
CA MET A 38 5.08 -10.83 -7.15
C MET A 38 5.43 -9.46 -7.72
N VAL A 39 4.59 -9.00 -8.66
CA VAL A 39 4.62 -7.65 -9.22
C VAL A 39 3.28 -6.98 -8.92
N VAL A 40 3.29 -5.90 -8.16
CA VAL A 40 2.12 -5.12 -7.72
C VAL A 40 2.30 -3.68 -8.22
N CYS A 41 2.05 -3.47 -9.49
CA CYS A 41 2.33 -2.23 -10.18
C CYS A 41 1.10 -1.69 -10.92
N THR A 42 1.20 -0.45 -11.43
CA THR A 42 0.23 0.11 -12.38
C THR A 42 0.24 -0.70 -13.68
N GLU A 43 -0.85 -0.66 -14.44
CA GLU A 43 -0.94 -1.45 -15.68
C GLU A 43 0.18 -1.15 -16.68
N PRO A 44 0.57 0.12 -16.93
CA PRO A 44 1.69 0.39 -17.84
C PRO A 44 3.00 -0.25 -17.40
N THR A 45 3.35 -0.16 -16.12
CA THR A 45 4.57 -0.75 -15.55
C THR A 45 4.49 -2.29 -15.54
N SER A 46 3.33 -2.85 -15.20
CA SER A 46 3.09 -4.29 -15.25
C SER A 46 3.22 -4.86 -16.66
N ALA A 47 2.72 -4.15 -17.67
CA ALA A 47 2.84 -4.56 -19.08
C ALA A 47 4.32 -4.60 -19.53
N LEU A 48 5.10 -3.58 -19.17
CA LEU A 48 6.55 -3.53 -19.47
C LEU A 48 7.29 -4.71 -18.81
N LEU A 49 7.05 -4.92 -17.51
CA LEU A 49 7.70 -6.01 -16.78
C LEU A 49 7.27 -7.38 -17.29
N ARG A 50 5.99 -7.58 -17.60
CA ARG A 50 5.49 -8.85 -18.15
C ARG A 50 6.12 -9.18 -19.49
N ALA A 51 6.24 -8.19 -20.38
CA ALA A 51 6.91 -8.38 -21.66
C ALA A 51 8.39 -8.73 -21.49
N ALA A 52 9.11 -8.05 -20.58
CA ALA A 52 10.52 -8.29 -20.33
C ALA A 52 10.81 -9.62 -19.59
N LEU A 53 9.80 -10.19 -18.93
CA LEU A 53 9.83 -11.48 -18.24
C LEU A 53 9.27 -12.63 -19.12
N ASP A 54 9.01 -12.38 -20.39
CA ASP A 54 8.46 -13.36 -21.35
C ASP A 54 7.14 -14.01 -20.86
N GLY A 55 6.38 -13.30 -20.03
CA GLY A 55 5.16 -13.81 -19.43
C GLY A 55 5.35 -15.00 -18.49
N ASP A 56 6.50 -15.10 -17.81
CA ASP A 56 6.83 -16.25 -16.93
C ASP A 56 5.68 -16.51 -15.94
N PRO A 57 5.01 -17.70 -16.01
CA PRO A 57 3.85 -18.02 -15.17
C PRO A 57 4.18 -18.16 -13.67
N ARG A 58 5.46 -18.23 -13.31
CA ARG A 58 5.91 -18.28 -11.91
C ARG A 58 5.87 -16.91 -11.23
N VAL A 59 5.69 -15.84 -12.00
CA VAL A 59 5.56 -14.46 -11.48
C VAL A 59 4.10 -14.08 -11.34
N VAL A 60 3.67 -13.75 -10.13
CA VAL A 60 2.29 -13.33 -9.87
C VAL A 60 2.17 -11.83 -10.10
N PHE A 61 1.28 -11.43 -11.01
CA PHE A 61 0.97 -10.04 -11.28
C PHE A 61 -0.35 -9.64 -10.64
N SER A 62 -0.34 -8.55 -9.90
CA SER A 62 -1.53 -7.92 -9.31
C SER A 62 -1.58 -6.44 -9.68
N THR A 63 -2.78 -5.91 -9.86
CA THR A 63 -2.95 -4.50 -10.19
C THR A 63 -2.75 -3.62 -8.96
N GLY A 64 -1.85 -2.66 -9.05
CA GLY A 64 -1.56 -1.72 -7.94
C GLY A 64 -2.81 -1.02 -7.41
N SER A 65 -3.74 -0.61 -8.27
CA SER A 65 -5.01 0.03 -7.86
C SER A 65 -5.95 -0.87 -7.05
N GLU A 66 -5.78 -2.19 -7.10
CA GLU A 66 -6.55 -3.12 -6.26
C GLU A 66 -5.92 -3.29 -4.89
N VAL A 67 -4.61 -3.24 -4.80
CA VAL A 67 -3.85 -3.43 -3.56
C VAL A 67 -3.69 -2.10 -2.81
N TYR A 68 -3.27 -1.03 -3.49
CA TYR A 68 -3.01 0.29 -2.90
C TYR A 68 -4.26 1.17 -2.87
N ARG A 69 -5.29 0.73 -2.13
CA ARG A 69 -6.56 1.48 -2.01
C ARG A 69 -6.59 2.43 -0.83
N ARG A 70 -6.24 1.92 0.34
CA ARG A 70 -6.17 2.65 1.62
C ARG A 70 -5.04 2.06 2.44
N THR A 71 -4.23 2.92 3.03
CA THR A 71 -3.00 2.53 3.69
C THR A 71 -3.16 1.44 4.77
N PRO A 72 -4.15 1.49 5.70
CA PRO A 72 -4.32 0.41 6.68
C PRO A 72 -4.75 -0.92 6.05
N GLN A 73 -5.60 -0.87 5.03
CA GLN A 73 -6.06 -2.07 4.33
C GLN A 73 -4.94 -2.71 3.53
N THR A 74 -4.07 -1.91 2.92
CA THR A 74 -2.90 -2.38 2.19
C THR A 74 -1.93 -3.10 3.13
N ILE A 75 -1.64 -2.53 4.31
CA ILE A 75 -0.79 -3.18 5.32
C ILE A 75 -1.37 -4.56 5.70
N LEU A 76 -2.66 -4.60 6.04
CA LEU A 76 -3.33 -5.84 6.42
C LEU A 76 -3.31 -6.88 5.28
N ALA A 77 -3.55 -6.45 4.04
CA ALA A 77 -3.51 -7.33 2.87
C ALA A 77 -2.12 -7.94 2.67
N PHE A 78 -1.05 -7.16 2.81
CA PHE A 78 0.32 -7.68 2.75
C PHE A 78 0.63 -8.64 3.90
N GLN A 79 0.23 -8.33 5.13
CA GLN A 79 0.42 -9.26 6.26
C GLN A 79 -0.28 -10.59 6.02
N GLN A 80 -1.55 -10.58 5.62
CA GLN A 80 -2.32 -11.79 5.31
C GLN A 80 -1.73 -12.59 4.13
N LEU A 81 -1.22 -11.88 3.11
CA LEU A 81 -0.51 -12.53 2.01
C LEU A 81 0.74 -13.24 2.53
N LEU A 82 1.60 -12.53 3.26
CA LEU A 82 2.85 -13.08 3.78
C LEU A 82 2.62 -14.24 4.75
N GLU A 83 1.60 -14.16 5.59
CA GLU A 83 1.19 -15.26 6.46
C GLU A 83 0.82 -16.52 5.66
N ARG A 84 0.03 -16.36 4.59
CA ARG A 84 -0.35 -17.49 3.73
C ARG A 84 0.86 -18.09 3.02
N GLU A 85 1.73 -17.27 2.45
CA GLU A 85 2.91 -17.74 1.72
C GLU A 85 3.88 -18.48 2.66
N VAL A 86 4.11 -17.94 3.85
CA VAL A 86 4.96 -18.59 4.87
C VAL A 86 4.33 -19.91 5.33
N ALA A 87 3.02 -19.95 5.57
CA ALA A 87 2.31 -21.17 5.92
C ALA A 87 2.34 -22.23 4.79
N ALA A 88 2.41 -21.78 3.53
CA ALA A 88 2.60 -22.65 2.37
C ALA A 88 4.06 -23.10 2.18
N GLY A 89 5.00 -22.66 3.03
CA GLY A 89 6.40 -23.06 2.99
C GLY A 89 7.31 -22.13 2.19
N ALA A 90 6.86 -20.94 1.83
CA ALA A 90 7.71 -19.97 1.14
C ALA A 90 8.91 -19.57 2.02
N ARG A 91 10.12 -19.76 1.48
CA ARG A 91 11.37 -19.38 2.15
C ARG A 91 11.60 -17.87 2.13
N ARG A 92 11.10 -17.22 1.10
CA ARG A 92 11.07 -15.76 0.92
C ARG A 92 9.97 -15.37 -0.06
N VAL A 93 9.40 -14.20 0.16
CA VAL A 93 8.51 -13.54 -0.79
C VAL A 93 9.21 -12.31 -1.35
N ARG A 94 9.31 -12.20 -2.67
CA ARG A 94 9.77 -10.98 -3.36
C ARG A 94 8.60 -10.20 -3.90
N VAL A 95 8.63 -8.90 -3.69
CA VAL A 95 7.58 -8.00 -4.17
C VAL A 95 8.22 -6.82 -4.91
N VAL A 96 7.84 -6.62 -6.16
CA VAL A 96 8.06 -5.35 -6.87
C VAL A 96 6.78 -4.56 -6.74
N GLY A 97 6.82 -3.41 -6.08
CA GLY A 97 5.65 -2.58 -5.78
C GLY A 97 5.74 -1.18 -6.40
N GLU A 98 4.64 -0.69 -6.93
CA GLU A 98 4.50 0.68 -7.41
C GLU A 98 3.29 1.33 -6.74
N VAL A 99 3.55 2.19 -5.75
CA VAL A 99 2.50 2.94 -5.05
C VAL A 99 1.96 4.05 -5.95
N VAL A 100 0.65 4.17 -6.03
CA VAL A 100 -0.02 5.26 -6.73
C VAL A 100 -0.26 6.42 -5.75
N PHE A 101 0.63 7.41 -5.77
CA PHE A 101 0.61 8.53 -4.81
C PHE A 101 -0.55 9.51 -5.03
N GLY A 102 -1.21 9.50 -6.20
CA GLY A 102 -2.24 10.45 -6.55
C GLY A 102 -1.70 11.86 -6.84
N GLU A 103 -2.58 12.82 -7.04
CA GLU A 103 -2.24 14.19 -7.46
C GLU A 103 -2.14 15.19 -6.29
N HIS A 104 -2.68 14.84 -5.12
CA HIS A 104 -2.77 15.76 -3.99
C HIS A 104 -1.65 15.53 -2.95
N PRO A 105 -1.05 16.62 -2.41
CA PRO A 105 -0.02 16.52 -1.37
C PRO A 105 -0.43 15.74 -0.12
N ALA A 106 -1.71 15.79 0.26
CA ALA A 106 -2.23 15.01 1.38
C ALA A 106 -2.09 13.50 1.13
N SER A 107 -2.39 13.03 -0.09
CA SER A 107 -2.18 11.62 -0.47
C SER A 107 -0.69 11.24 -0.44
N TRP A 108 0.20 12.15 -0.84
CA TRP A 108 1.65 11.90 -0.78
C TRP A 108 2.14 11.69 0.65
N SER A 109 1.65 12.51 1.59
CA SER A 109 1.97 12.39 3.02
C SER A 109 1.43 11.07 3.60
N GLU A 110 0.20 10.71 3.27
CA GLU A 110 -0.42 9.45 3.71
C GLU A 110 0.39 8.23 3.22
N TRP A 111 0.76 8.20 1.93
CA TRP A 111 1.55 7.11 1.37
C TRP A 111 2.99 7.10 1.88
N ALA A 112 3.61 8.25 2.13
CA ALA A 112 4.92 8.31 2.78
C ALA A 112 4.90 7.73 4.20
N ARG A 113 3.83 7.97 4.96
CA ARG A 113 3.62 7.36 6.28
C ARG A 113 3.40 5.84 6.18
N TYR A 114 2.67 5.38 5.16
CA TYR A 114 2.54 3.96 4.85
C TYR A 114 3.92 3.32 4.60
N GLU A 115 4.74 3.93 3.72
CA GLU A 115 6.10 3.45 3.42
C GLU A 115 7.01 3.38 4.66
N ALA A 116 6.82 4.29 5.61
CA ALA A 116 7.50 4.20 6.89
C ALA A 116 6.98 3.04 7.74
N VAL A 117 5.66 2.94 7.92
CA VAL A 117 5.02 1.96 8.82
C VAL A 117 5.15 0.53 8.33
N ILE A 118 5.11 0.30 7.00
CA ILE A 118 5.22 -1.04 6.43
C ILE A 118 6.53 -1.73 6.85
N ASN A 119 7.61 -0.97 7.05
CA ASN A 119 8.88 -1.49 7.54
C ASN A 119 8.74 -2.27 8.86
N ARG A 120 7.88 -1.82 9.77
CA ARG A 120 7.59 -2.55 11.03
C ARG A 120 6.53 -3.62 10.86
N ALA A 121 5.51 -3.33 10.07
CA ALA A 121 4.36 -4.21 9.92
C ALA A 121 4.73 -5.56 9.28
N VAL A 122 5.71 -5.58 8.37
CA VAL A 122 6.13 -6.80 7.66
C VAL A 122 7.52 -7.30 8.07
N ALA A 123 8.21 -6.62 8.98
CA ALA A 123 9.52 -7.04 9.49
C ALA A 123 9.58 -8.50 10.02
N PRO A 124 8.51 -9.06 10.62
CA PRO A 124 8.53 -10.45 11.08
C PRO A 124 8.57 -11.49 9.95
N TYR A 125 8.30 -11.09 8.70
CA TYR A 125 8.19 -12.01 7.56
C TYR A 125 9.46 -12.03 6.71
N PRO A 126 9.78 -13.16 6.05
CA PRO A 126 10.89 -13.26 5.11
C PRO A 126 10.51 -12.60 3.77
N VAL A 127 10.39 -11.28 3.73
CA VAL A 127 9.99 -10.52 2.55
C VAL A 127 11.09 -9.58 2.09
N TRP A 128 11.25 -9.48 0.77
CA TRP A 128 12.10 -8.49 0.12
C TRP A 128 11.27 -7.67 -0.86
N GLY A 129 10.96 -6.43 -0.47
CA GLY A 129 10.24 -5.46 -1.28
C GLY A 129 11.20 -4.54 -2.03
N VAL A 130 10.88 -4.26 -3.30
CA VAL A 130 11.48 -3.20 -4.10
C VAL A 130 10.37 -2.27 -4.56
N CYS A 131 10.35 -1.04 -4.04
CA CYS A 131 9.40 -0.02 -4.42
C CYS A 131 9.95 0.84 -5.54
N LEU A 132 9.13 1.06 -6.57
CA LEU A 132 9.49 1.74 -7.81
C LEU A 132 9.19 3.23 -7.74
N TYR A 133 10.17 4.08 -8.07
CA TYR A 133 10.05 5.53 -8.07
C TYR A 133 10.55 6.12 -9.40
N ASP A 134 9.63 6.48 -10.28
CA ASP A 134 9.93 7.16 -11.55
C ASP A 134 10.28 8.63 -11.29
N THR A 135 11.56 8.98 -11.42
CA THR A 135 12.05 10.32 -11.15
C THR A 135 11.61 11.35 -12.19
N ARG A 136 11.10 10.90 -13.34
CA ARG A 136 10.57 11.78 -14.41
C ARG A 136 9.15 12.27 -14.10
N ARG A 137 8.41 11.53 -13.27
CA ARG A 137 6.96 11.70 -13.07
C ARG A 137 6.59 12.07 -11.65
N LEU A 138 7.33 11.54 -10.68
CA LEU A 138 6.98 11.72 -9.27
C LEU A 138 7.43 13.07 -8.74
N PRO A 139 6.61 13.74 -7.92
CA PRO A 139 6.98 14.99 -7.26
C PRO A 139 8.22 14.85 -6.39
N GLY A 140 9.04 15.90 -6.31
CA GLY A 140 10.26 15.90 -5.50
C GLY A 140 10.03 15.56 -4.02
N GLN A 141 8.86 15.90 -3.47
CA GLN A 141 8.48 15.54 -2.09
C GLN A 141 8.31 14.03 -1.92
N VAL A 142 7.73 13.35 -2.91
CA VAL A 142 7.58 11.88 -2.90
C VAL A 142 8.95 11.21 -2.97
N LEU A 143 9.82 11.68 -3.88
CA LEU A 143 11.18 11.17 -4.02
C LEU A 143 12.02 11.39 -2.75
N ALA A 144 11.87 12.55 -2.10
CA ALA A 144 12.51 12.85 -0.83
C ALA A 144 12.00 11.92 0.30
N ALA A 145 10.69 11.68 0.35
CA ALA A 145 10.10 10.75 1.32
C ALA A 145 10.60 9.32 1.10
N ALA A 146 10.70 8.85 -0.14
CA ALA A 146 11.23 7.53 -0.47
C ALA A 146 12.64 7.34 0.11
N GLN A 147 13.51 8.35 0.04
CA GLN A 147 14.85 8.31 0.62
C GLN A 147 14.86 8.29 2.16
N LEU A 148 13.77 8.70 2.81
CA LEU A 148 13.67 8.67 4.27
C LEU A 148 13.02 7.40 4.81
N THR A 149 12.27 6.68 3.98
CA THR A 149 11.45 5.54 4.41
C THR A 149 12.00 4.18 4.01
N HIS A 150 13.04 4.12 3.16
CA HIS A 150 13.63 2.88 2.70
C HIS A 150 15.03 2.65 3.27
N PRO A 151 15.27 1.51 3.95
CA PRO A 151 16.59 1.17 4.49
C PRO A 151 17.68 1.01 3.43
N TYR A 152 17.29 0.70 2.19
CA TYR A 152 18.21 0.51 1.08
C TYR A 152 17.76 1.28 -0.15
N LEU A 153 18.75 1.75 -0.91
CA LEU A 153 18.55 2.36 -2.22
C LEU A 153 19.12 1.44 -3.30
N ARG A 154 18.42 1.36 -4.41
CA ARG A 154 18.83 0.62 -5.60
C ARG A 154 19.02 1.57 -6.78
N THR A 155 20.05 1.29 -7.53
CA THR A 155 20.27 1.80 -8.88
C THR A 155 20.69 0.62 -9.75
N VAL A 156 20.80 0.82 -11.06
CA VAL A 156 21.18 -0.27 -11.97
C VAL A 156 22.44 -0.99 -11.48
N GLY A 157 22.31 -2.27 -11.15
CA GLY A 157 23.41 -3.14 -10.72
C GLY A 157 23.95 -2.87 -9.31
N SER A 158 23.37 -1.97 -8.53
CA SER A 158 23.85 -1.63 -7.19
C SER A 158 22.71 -1.58 -6.16
N ARG A 159 23.00 -2.08 -4.97
CA ARG A 159 22.17 -1.98 -3.76
C ARG A 159 23.00 -1.49 -2.60
N THR A 160 22.67 -0.36 -2.04
CA THR A 160 23.44 0.28 -0.97
C THR A 160 22.57 0.56 0.25
N ALA A 161 23.16 0.45 1.46
CA ALA A 161 22.48 0.91 2.66
C ALA A 161 22.20 2.43 2.55
N ASN A 162 21.03 2.84 2.99
CA ASN A 162 20.60 4.22 2.90
C ASN A 162 20.91 4.98 4.20
N PRO A 163 21.90 5.88 4.22
CA PRO A 163 22.27 6.63 5.43
C PRO A 163 21.21 7.68 5.84
N ARG A 164 20.24 7.97 4.95
CA ARG A 164 19.15 8.92 5.23
C ARG A 164 17.90 8.26 5.80
N TYR A 165 17.88 6.93 5.85
CA TYR A 165 16.75 6.19 6.39
C TYR A 165 16.44 6.60 7.83
N LEU A 166 15.17 6.84 8.10
CA LEU A 166 14.63 7.10 9.43
C LEU A 166 13.86 5.88 9.92
N ASP A 167 14.07 5.51 11.19
CA ASP A 167 13.15 4.57 11.84
C ASP A 167 11.70 5.05 11.70
N PRO A 168 10.72 4.15 11.50
CA PRO A 168 9.33 4.53 11.32
C PRO A 168 8.79 5.46 12.41
N GLY A 169 9.15 5.25 13.67
CA GLY A 169 8.74 6.14 14.76
C GLY A 169 9.37 7.53 14.66
N GLU A 170 10.62 7.61 14.23
CA GLU A 170 11.30 8.89 13.98
C GLU A 170 10.67 9.62 12.81
N PHE A 171 10.39 8.92 11.70
CA PHE A 171 9.71 9.48 10.54
C PHE A 171 8.36 10.09 10.95
N LEU A 172 7.52 9.34 11.66
CA LEU A 172 6.19 9.80 12.07
C LEU A 172 6.24 11.00 13.03
N ARG A 173 7.27 11.11 13.88
CA ARG A 173 7.45 12.29 14.74
C ARG A 173 7.88 13.52 13.96
N ARG A 174 8.75 13.36 12.96
CA ARG A 174 9.24 14.48 12.13
C ARG A 174 8.22 14.98 11.12
N PHE A 175 7.39 14.08 10.64
CA PHE A 175 6.35 14.36 9.63
C PHE A 175 4.98 13.97 10.20
N PRO A 176 4.48 14.72 11.21
CA PRO A 176 3.15 14.49 11.75
C PRO A 176 2.09 14.68 10.67
N ASP A 177 0.90 14.15 10.91
CA ASP A 177 -0.24 14.35 10.03
C ASP A 177 -0.54 15.84 9.83
N ALA A 178 -1.14 16.17 8.70
CA ALA A 178 -1.42 17.56 8.30
C ALA A 178 -2.44 18.30 9.21
N GLY A 179 -2.57 17.88 10.47
CA GLY A 179 -3.50 18.40 11.44
C GLY A 179 -4.83 17.64 11.48
N PRO A 180 -5.67 17.88 12.47
CA PRO A 180 -6.94 17.21 12.58
C PRO A 180 -7.82 17.52 11.37
N ASP A 181 -8.52 16.49 10.88
CA ASP A 181 -9.56 16.69 9.87
C ASP A 181 -10.56 17.74 10.39
N PRO A 182 -11.01 18.69 9.56
CA PRO A 182 -12.03 19.67 9.98
C PRO A 182 -13.25 19.04 10.65
N VAL A 183 -13.57 17.77 10.33
CA VAL A 183 -14.64 17.03 11.00
C VAL A 183 -14.32 16.74 12.47
N GLU A 184 -13.04 16.60 12.84
CA GLU A 184 -12.62 16.37 14.23
C GLU A 184 -12.83 17.60 15.13
N ALA A 185 -12.93 18.78 14.54
CA ALA A 185 -13.31 20.01 15.25
C ALA A 185 -14.82 20.11 15.51
N THR A 186 -15.62 19.21 14.94
CA THR A 186 -17.07 19.17 15.15
C THR A 186 -17.40 18.40 16.43
N ARG A 187 -18.48 18.80 17.11
CA ARG A 187 -18.92 18.06 18.31
C ARG A 187 -19.26 16.62 17.93
N PRO A 188 -18.74 15.62 18.67
CA PRO A 188 -19.11 14.22 18.44
C PRO A 188 -20.61 14.02 18.52
N VAL A 189 -21.14 13.19 17.64
CA VAL A 189 -22.57 12.82 17.66
C VAL A 189 -22.84 11.76 18.71
N LEU A 190 -21.84 10.96 19.02
CA LEU A 190 -21.88 9.92 20.04
C LEU A 190 -20.49 9.78 20.65
N GLU A 191 -20.43 9.78 21.97
CA GLU A 191 -19.21 9.54 22.75
C GLU A 191 -19.34 8.23 23.50
N VAL A 192 -18.24 7.48 23.59
CA VAL A 192 -18.16 6.20 24.29
C VAL A 192 -16.90 6.19 25.14
N ASP A 193 -17.08 6.13 26.45
CA ASP A 193 -15.98 6.26 27.42
C ASP A 193 -15.25 4.94 27.66
N ASP A 194 -15.83 3.80 27.26
CA ASP A 194 -15.26 2.47 27.48
C ASP A 194 -15.57 1.47 26.35
N LEU A 195 -14.89 0.34 26.40
CA LEU A 195 -15.10 -0.73 25.42
C LEU A 195 -16.49 -1.38 25.52
N THR A 196 -17.15 -1.30 26.67
CA THR A 196 -18.49 -1.87 26.88
C THR A 196 -19.55 -1.06 26.14
N GLY A 197 -19.27 0.21 25.90
CA GLY A 197 -20.11 1.11 25.10
C GLY A 197 -20.05 0.87 23.58
N LEU A 198 -19.08 0.10 23.07
CA LEU A 198 -18.93 -0.12 21.63
C LEU A 198 -20.17 -0.77 20.98
N TRP A 199 -20.92 -1.58 21.71
CA TRP A 199 -22.18 -2.15 21.21
C TRP A 199 -23.23 -1.05 20.97
N ARG A 200 -23.29 -0.01 21.85
CA ARG A 200 -24.17 1.15 21.68
C ARG A 200 -23.81 1.96 20.44
N LEU A 201 -22.51 2.13 20.19
CA LEU A 201 -22.01 2.76 19.00
C LEU A 201 -22.44 2.02 17.74
N ARG A 202 -22.32 0.69 17.72
CA ARG A 202 -22.81 -0.17 16.64
C ARG A 202 -24.32 -0.07 16.43
N GLN A 203 -25.11 -0.10 17.52
CA GLN A 203 -26.56 0.05 17.44
C GLN A 203 -26.94 1.45 16.92
N GLY A 204 -26.30 2.50 17.43
CA GLY A 204 -26.49 3.86 16.96
C GLY A 204 -26.18 4.01 15.47
N CYS A 205 -25.07 3.44 14.97
CA CYS A 205 -24.72 3.45 13.55
C CYS A 205 -25.74 2.69 12.68
N CYS A 206 -26.34 1.59 13.18
CA CYS A 206 -27.36 0.84 12.45
C CYS A 206 -28.71 1.56 12.38
N THR A 207 -29.05 2.36 13.39
CA THR A 207 -30.32 3.11 13.48
C THR A 207 -30.22 4.50 12.89
N TRP A 208 -29.00 4.98 12.63
CA TRP A 208 -28.75 6.30 12.07
C TRP A 208 -29.29 6.37 10.63
N ARG A 209 -30.51 6.89 10.48
CA ARG A 209 -31.00 7.36 9.18
C ARG A 209 -30.23 8.64 8.84
N TRP A 210 -29.23 8.51 7.97
CA TRP A 210 -28.57 9.68 7.37
C TRP A 210 -29.65 10.60 6.80
N PRO A 211 -29.78 11.86 7.31
CA PRO A 211 -30.72 12.80 6.71
C PRO A 211 -30.30 12.94 5.26
N ALA A 212 -31.19 12.54 4.34
CA ALA A 212 -30.96 12.69 2.91
C ALA A 212 -30.86 14.20 2.59
N ARG A 213 -29.70 14.78 2.86
CA ARG A 213 -29.39 16.11 2.31
C ARG A 213 -29.39 15.92 0.80
N ARG A 214 -30.31 16.63 0.15
CA ARG A 214 -30.36 16.76 -1.31
C ARG A 214 -28.98 17.21 -1.79
N TRP A 215 -28.16 16.27 -2.24
CA TRP A 215 -26.99 16.57 -3.03
C TRP A 215 -27.47 17.21 -4.31
N ARG A 216 -27.45 18.55 -4.37
CA ARG A 216 -27.61 19.24 -5.64
C ARG A 216 -26.42 18.83 -6.50
N ARG A 217 -26.68 17.97 -7.46
CA ARG A 217 -25.75 17.64 -8.54
C ARG A 217 -25.36 18.96 -9.22
N ARG A 218 -24.14 19.43 -8.99
CA ARG A 218 -23.51 20.31 -9.96
C ARG A 218 -23.30 19.45 -11.22
N ARG A 219 -23.94 19.83 -12.31
CA ARG A 219 -23.76 19.22 -13.62
C ARG A 219 -22.36 19.59 -14.11
N SER A 220 -21.38 18.70 -13.94
CA SER A 220 -20.20 18.61 -14.78
C SER A 220 -20.25 17.25 -15.47
N GLY A 221 -20.26 17.29 -16.80
CA GLY A 221 -20.53 16.11 -17.62
C GLY A 221 -19.38 15.10 -17.55
N SER A 222 -19.62 14.00 -16.88
CA SER A 222 -18.95 12.72 -17.10
C SER A 222 -19.94 11.63 -16.72
N SER A 223 -20.28 10.80 -17.69
CA SER A 223 -21.20 9.68 -17.59
C SER A 223 -20.53 8.53 -16.83
N TRP A 224 -20.99 8.25 -15.61
CA TRP A 224 -20.69 7.01 -14.90
C TRP A 224 -21.76 5.96 -15.21
N PRO A 225 -21.39 4.69 -15.45
CA PRO A 225 -22.37 3.64 -15.73
C PRO A 225 -23.23 3.33 -14.50
N ARG A 226 -24.54 3.08 -14.75
CA ARG A 226 -25.61 2.86 -13.75
C ARG A 226 -25.61 1.45 -13.13
N SER A 227 -24.48 0.84 -12.82
CA SER A 227 -24.46 -0.54 -12.32
C SER A 227 -23.66 -0.81 -11.05
N ALA A 228 -23.43 0.18 -10.19
CA ALA A 228 -22.89 -0.06 -8.86
C ALA A 228 -23.95 0.21 -7.78
N ARG A 229 -24.92 -0.69 -7.66
CA ARG A 229 -25.69 -0.83 -6.41
C ARG A 229 -24.90 -1.74 -5.49
N TRP A 230 -24.39 -1.20 -4.39
CA TRP A 230 -23.96 -2.02 -3.26
C TRP A 230 -25.20 -2.70 -2.68
N PRO A 231 -25.23 -4.04 -2.54
CA PRO A 231 -26.30 -4.67 -1.80
C PRO A 231 -26.21 -4.21 -0.33
N PRO A 232 -27.34 -3.94 0.32
CA PRO A 232 -27.36 -3.68 1.75
C PRO A 232 -26.85 -4.96 2.45
N THR A 233 -25.79 -4.83 3.23
CA THR A 233 -25.35 -5.90 4.13
C THR A 233 -26.50 -6.13 5.13
N PRO A 234 -27.13 -7.33 5.23
CA PRO A 234 -28.14 -7.57 6.22
C PRO A 234 -27.51 -7.48 7.61
N CYS A 235 -28.01 -6.59 8.45
CA CYS A 235 -27.83 -6.71 9.90
C CYS A 235 -28.45 -8.05 10.30
N SER A 236 -27.62 -9.07 10.52
CA SER A 236 -28.10 -10.32 11.11
C SER A 236 -28.54 -10.02 12.55
N THR A 237 -29.83 -9.92 12.76
CA THR A 237 -30.46 -10.02 14.08
C THR A 237 -30.32 -11.48 14.54
N GLY A 238 -29.14 -11.80 15.06
CA GLY A 238 -28.94 -13.05 15.80
C GLY A 238 -29.64 -12.92 17.14
N ALA A 239 -30.85 -13.41 17.23
CA ALA A 239 -31.46 -13.78 18.49
C ALA A 239 -30.69 -14.99 19.00
N HIS A 240 -30.03 -14.86 20.14
CA HIS A 240 -29.61 -16.02 20.98
C HIS A 240 -30.51 -16.08 22.19
N PRO A 241 -30.87 -17.34 22.59
CA PRO A 241 -31.81 -17.60 23.67
C PRO A 241 -31.30 -17.17 25.05
#